data_927fcee3879d51539e84714e14423824
#
_entry.id   927fcee3879d51539e84714e14423824
#
_cell.length_a   1.000
_cell.length_b   1.000
_cell.length_c   1.000
_cell.angle_alpha   90.00
_cell.angle_beta   90.00
_cell.angle_gamma   90.00
#
_symmetry.space_group_name_H-M   'P 1'
#
loop_
_entity.id
_entity.type
_entity.pdbx_description
1 polymer ?
#
loop_
_entity_poly.entity_id
_entity_poly.type
_entity_poly.pdbx_seq_one_letter_code
_entity_poly.pdbx_strand_id
1 'polypeptide(L)'
;MQKILGITLICLLAVFCTTGAWAADAAAGKAVYTAKCKACHGAEGEGNPAMAKMMKVEMKPLGATTADIKGVIANGQGKMKPIAGLAPADVDNVVAYVKTFKK
;
A
#
# COMPACT_ATOMS: atom_id res chain seq x y z
N MET A 1 1.17 32.90 47.05
CA MET A 1 1.80 33.56 46.04
C MET A 1 2.64 32.73 45.11
N GLN A 2 2.70 31.56 45.16
CA GLN A 2 3.48 30.80 44.23
C GLN A 2 2.71 29.70 43.68
N LYS A 3 1.62 29.96 43.20
CA LYS A 3 0.79 28.95 42.67
C LYS A 3 0.77 28.88 41.19
N ILE A 4 1.74 29.38 40.55
CA ILE A 4 1.68 29.53 39.13
C ILE A 4 2.33 28.40 38.38
N LEU A 5 2.98 27.53 39.07
CA LEU A 5 3.83 26.55 38.44
C LEU A 5 3.13 25.37 37.76
N GLY A 6 1.86 25.21 38.00
CA GLY A 6 1.19 24.04 37.50
C GLY A 6 0.63 24.12 36.10
N ILE A 7 0.74 25.27 35.47
CA ILE A 7 0.00 25.46 34.26
C ILE A 7 0.79 25.14 33.00
N THR A 8 2.07 25.10 33.10
CA THR A 8 2.89 25.01 31.92
C THR A 8 3.04 23.61 31.34
N LEU A 9 2.61 22.64 32.08
CA LEU A 9 2.85 21.27 31.61
C LEU A 9 1.83 20.72 30.68
N ILE A 10 0.71 21.36 30.55
CA ILE A 10 -0.42 20.79 29.84
C ILE A 10 -0.32 20.96 28.34
N CYS A 11 0.43 21.91 27.88
CA CYS A 11 0.46 22.21 26.47
C CYS A 11 1.32 21.26 25.64
N LEU A 12 2.14 20.46 26.27
CA LEU A 12 3.06 19.61 25.54
C LEU A 12 2.44 18.33 24.97
N LEU A 13 1.32 17.94 25.48
CA LEU A 13 0.71 16.69 25.07
C LEU A 13 -0.11 16.78 23.78
N ALA A 14 -0.47 17.97 23.38
CA ALA A 14 -1.32 18.14 22.23
C ALA A 14 -0.58 17.94 20.89
N VAL A 15 0.73 17.98 20.92
CA VAL A 15 1.51 17.97 19.69
C VAL A 15 1.57 16.58 19.02
N PHE A 16 1.35 15.54 19.79
CA PHE A 16 1.50 14.20 19.25
C PHE A 16 0.33 13.69 18.45
N CYS A 17 -0.78 14.37 18.47
CA CYS A 17 -1.98 13.86 17.83
C CYS A 17 -2.08 14.15 16.34
N THR A 18 -1.18 14.94 15.79
CA THR A 18 -1.32 15.40 14.42
C THR A 18 -0.39 14.76 13.42
N THR A 19 0.47 13.87 13.87
CA THR A 19 1.48 13.30 13.00
C THR A 19 1.07 11.92 12.51
N GLY A 20 1.40 11.62 11.29
CA GLY A 20 1.29 10.28 10.75
C GLY A 20 -0.05 9.90 10.16
N ALA A 21 -1.05 10.77 10.25
CA ALA A 21 -2.39 10.43 9.74
C ALA A 21 -2.44 10.29 8.22
N TRP A 22 -1.48 10.85 7.51
CA TRP A 22 -1.50 10.92 6.05
C TRP A 22 -0.47 10.03 5.38
N ALA A 23 0.38 9.38 6.14
CA ALA A 23 1.40 8.53 5.57
C ALA A 23 0.79 7.18 5.17
N ALA A 24 1.09 6.73 3.97
CA ALA A 24 0.70 5.40 3.54
C ALA A 24 1.48 4.36 4.35
N ASP A 25 0.80 3.28 4.73
CA ASP A 25 1.33 2.25 5.59
C ASP A 25 1.63 0.99 4.78
N ALA A 26 2.90 0.71 4.53
CA ALA A 26 3.30 -0.46 3.78
C ALA A 26 2.96 -1.75 4.52
N ALA A 27 2.97 -1.76 5.84
CA ALA A 27 2.60 -2.95 6.60
C ALA A 27 1.11 -3.27 6.43
N ALA A 28 0.25 -2.25 6.45
CA ALA A 28 -1.16 -2.43 6.15
C ALA A 28 -1.36 -2.82 4.69
N GLY A 29 -0.54 -2.29 3.79
CA GLY A 29 -0.56 -2.64 2.38
C GLY A 29 -0.22 -4.09 2.11
N LYS A 30 0.65 -4.68 2.93
CA LYS A 30 0.96 -6.10 2.81
C LYS A 30 -0.28 -6.97 2.97
N ALA A 31 -1.15 -6.64 3.92
CA ALA A 31 -2.38 -7.38 4.13
C ALA A 31 -3.31 -7.28 2.90
N VAL A 32 -3.43 -6.10 2.33
CA VAL A 32 -4.23 -5.87 1.12
C VAL A 32 -3.63 -6.66 -0.06
N TYR A 33 -2.32 -6.57 -0.22
CA TYR A 33 -1.61 -7.27 -1.29
C TYR A 33 -1.83 -8.78 -1.19
N THR A 34 -1.69 -9.33 0.00
CA THR A 34 -1.87 -10.76 0.22
C THR A 34 -3.28 -11.21 -0.14
N ALA A 35 -4.27 -10.38 0.16
CA ALA A 35 -5.67 -10.72 -0.12
C ALA A 35 -6.05 -10.55 -1.59
N LYS A 36 -5.49 -9.57 -2.28
CA LYS A 36 -6.00 -9.16 -3.60
C LYS A 36 -5.01 -9.32 -4.76
N CYS A 37 -3.74 -9.38 -4.50
CA CYS A 37 -2.72 -9.30 -5.55
C CYS A 37 -1.84 -10.54 -5.64
N LYS A 38 -1.58 -11.16 -4.51
CA LYS A 38 -0.61 -12.24 -4.39
C LYS A 38 -0.93 -13.44 -5.28
N ALA A 39 -2.20 -13.76 -5.46
CA ALA A 39 -2.60 -14.95 -6.22
C ALA A 39 -2.04 -14.94 -7.65
N CYS A 40 -1.95 -13.75 -8.25
CA CYS A 40 -1.42 -13.61 -9.61
C CYS A 40 0.03 -13.12 -9.61
N HIS A 41 0.37 -12.22 -8.71
CA HIS A 41 1.68 -11.56 -8.73
C HIS A 41 2.74 -12.21 -7.84
N GLY A 42 2.35 -13.17 -6.99
CA GLY A 42 3.30 -13.82 -6.08
C GLY A 42 3.53 -13.03 -4.82
N ALA A 43 4.19 -13.64 -3.85
CA ALA A 43 4.39 -13.04 -2.52
C ALA A 43 5.28 -11.80 -2.56
N GLU A 44 6.20 -11.73 -3.51
CA GLU A 44 7.15 -10.63 -3.65
C GLU A 44 7.04 -9.93 -4.99
N GLY A 45 5.91 -10.08 -5.65
CA GLY A 45 5.68 -9.45 -6.95
C GLY A 45 6.39 -10.12 -8.12
N GLU A 46 6.96 -11.30 -7.91
CA GLU A 46 7.73 -12.01 -8.94
C GLU A 46 6.87 -12.55 -10.07
N GLY A 47 5.56 -12.62 -9.86
CA GLY A 47 4.65 -13.27 -10.80
C GLY A 47 4.43 -14.73 -10.44
N ASN A 48 3.20 -15.21 -10.64
CA ASN A 48 2.87 -16.62 -10.41
C ASN A 48 2.91 -17.35 -11.76
N PRO A 49 3.86 -18.26 -11.97
CA PRO A 49 3.99 -18.91 -13.27
C PRO A 49 2.74 -19.71 -13.69
N ALA A 50 2.06 -20.31 -12.72
CA ALA A 50 0.85 -21.08 -13.03
C ALA A 50 -0.26 -20.17 -13.54
N MET A 51 -0.44 -19.01 -12.91
CA MET A 51 -1.44 -18.04 -13.33
C MET A 51 -1.08 -17.41 -14.67
N ALA A 52 0.19 -17.11 -14.87
CA ALA A 52 0.65 -16.56 -16.15
C ALA A 52 0.35 -17.53 -17.29
N LYS A 53 0.60 -18.81 -17.08
CA LYS A 53 0.33 -19.84 -18.07
C LYS A 53 -1.16 -19.99 -18.32
N MET A 54 -1.96 -20.01 -17.25
CA MET A 54 -3.40 -20.17 -17.38
C MET A 54 -4.03 -18.99 -18.12
N MET A 55 -3.57 -17.79 -17.86
CA MET A 55 -4.09 -16.59 -18.50
C MET A 55 -3.42 -16.26 -19.83
N LYS A 56 -2.39 -17.01 -20.19
CA LYS A 56 -1.62 -16.80 -21.43
C LYS A 56 -1.04 -15.41 -21.50
N VAL A 57 -0.41 -14.97 -20.41
CA VAL A 57 0.22 -13.67 -20.31
C VAL A 57 1.62 -13.82 -19.72
N GLU A 58 2.46 -12.83 -19.96
CA GLU A 58 3.74 -12.70 -19.29
C GLU A 58 3.57 -11.84 -18.05
N MET A 59 3.84 -12.42 -16.89
CA MET A 59 3.78 -11.65 -15.64
C MET A 59 5.16 -11.15 -15.28
N LYS A 60 5.41 -9.88 -15.56
CA LYS A 60 6.68 -9.26 -15.24
C LYS A 60 6.75 -8.96 -13.75
N PRO A 61 7.95 -9.00 -13.15
CA PRO A 61 8.10 -8.64 -11.74
C PRO A 61 7.61 -7.22 -11.46
N LEU A 62 6.83 -7.07 -10.38
CA LEU A 62 6.32 -5.75 -9.99
C LEU A 62 7.45 -4.81 -9.57
N GLY A 63 8.55 -5.34 -9.06
CA GLY A 63 9.68 -4.52 -8.68
C GLY A 63 10.32 -3.76 -9.84
N ALA A 64 10.11 -4.22 -11.06
CA ALA A 64 10.64 -3.57 -12.25
C ALA A 64 9.62 -2.68 -12.98
N THR A 65 8.38 -2.60 -12.48
CA THR A 65 7.37 -1.83 -13.19
C THR A 65 7.61 -0.33 -13.14
N THR A 66 7.33 0.32 -14.25
CA THR A 66 7.28 1.77 -14.33
C THR A 66 5.85 2.29 -14.46
N ALA A 67 4.88 1.38 -14.42
CA ALA A 67 3.47 1.74 -14.56
C ALA A 67 2.97 2.52 -13.35
N ASP A 68 1.90 3.27 -13.55
CA ASP A 68 1.17 3.92 -12.47
C ASP A 68 0.35 2.85 -11.73
N ILE A 69 0.89 2.39 -10.61
CA ILE A 69 0.29 1.29 -9.86
C ILE A 69 -1.13 1.63 -9.43
N LYS A 70 -1.35 2.84 -8.96
CA LYS A 70 -2.67 3.28 -8.52
C LYS A 70 -3.68 3.27 -9.68
N GLY A 71 -3.27 3.75 -10.84
CA GLY A 71 -4.12 3.72 -12.02
C GLY A 71 -4.42 2.32 -12.50
N VAL A 72 -3.45 1.42 -12.44
CA VAL A 72 -3.66 0.02 -12.82
C VAL A 72 -4.65 -0.66 -11.88
N ILE A 73 -4.56 -0.40 -10.58
CA ILE A 73 -5.52 -0.95 -9.63
C ILE A 73 -6.93 -0.46 -9.93
N ALA A 74 -7.08 0.83 -10.21
CA ALA A 74 -8.37 1.46 -10.43
C ALA A 74 -9.02 1.06 -11.76
N ASN A 75 -8.21 0.92 -12.81
CA ASN A 75 -8.72 0.77 -14.18
C ASN A 75 -8.37 -0.57 -14.82
N GLY A 76 -7.48 -1.33 -14.22
CA GLY A 76 -6.97 -2.54 -14.85
C GLY A 76 -5.95 -2.24 -15.92
N GLN A 77 -5.33 -3.29 -16.45
CA GLN A 77 -4.39 -3.19 -17.55
C GLN A 77 -4.27 -4.55 -18.22
N GLY A 78 -4.53 -4.59 -19.53
CA GLY A 78 -4.50 -5.85 -20.26
C GLY A 78 -5.50 -6.85 -19.68
N LYS A 79 -5.02 -8.02 -19.31
CA LYS A 79 -5.87 -9.05 -18.70
C LYS A 79 -6.06 -8.86 -17.20
N MET A 80 -5.36 -7.91 -16.57
CA MET A 80 -5.58 -7.55 -15.19
C MET A 80 -6.83 -6.70 -15.09
N LYS A 81 -7.82 -7.22 -14.37
CA LYS A 81 -9.06 -6.48 -14.13
C LYS A 81 -8.89 -5.44 -13.04
N PRO A 82 -9.72 -4.39 -13.05
CA PRO A 82 -9.71 -3.45 -11.93
C PRO A 82 -10.00 -4.17 -10.61
N ILE A 83 -9.36 -3.70 -9.55
CA ILE A 83 -9.55 -4.27 -8.22
C ILE A 83 -10.62 -3.46 -7.52
N ALA A 84 -11.76 -4.09 -7.26
CA ALA A 84 -12.89 -3.44 -6.59
C ALA A 84 -12.83 -3.67 -5.09
N GLY A 85 -13.56 -2.84 -4.34
CA GLY A 85 -13.75 -3.06 -2.92
C GLY A 85 -12.64 -2.53 -2.03
N LEU A 86 -11.70 -1.75 -2.58
CA LEU A 86 -10.64 -1.15 -1.78
C LEU A 86 -10.98 0.30 -1.45
N ALA A 87 -10.85 0.67 -0.19
CA ALA A 87 -10.93 2.06 0.23
C ALA A 87 -9.72 2.84 -0.31
N PRO A 88 -9.81 4.15 -0.48
CA PRO A 88 -8.65 4.93 -0.96
C PRO A 88 -7.40 4.74 -0.12
N ALA A 89 -7.55 4.62 1.21
CA ALA A 89 -6.41 4.36 2.08
C ALA A 89 -5.76 3.00 1.80
N ASP A 90 -6.57 1.98 1.50
CA ASP A 90 -6.07 0.66 1.15
C ASP A 90 -5.25 0.69 -0.13
N VAL A 91 -5.70 1.45 -1.12
CA VAL A 91 -4.99 1.61 -2.38
C VAL A 91 -3.63 2.27 -2.13
N ASP A 92 -3.62 3.36 -1.38
CA ASP A 92 -2.36 4.04 -1.06
C ASP A 92 -1.41 3.13 -0.28
N ASN A 93 -1.93 2.36 0.65
CA ASN A 93 -1.14 1.44 1.45
C ASN A 93 -0.53 0.33 0.60
N VAL A 94 -1.31 -0.27 -0.29
CA VAL A 94 -0.80 -1.34 -1.14
C VAL A 94 0.20 -0.82 -2.17
N VAL A 95 0.02 0.39 -2.66
CA VAL A 95 1.01 1.02 -3.53
C VAL A 95 2.34 1.19 -2.79
N ALA A 96 2.28 1.66 -1.54
CA ALA A 96 3.48 1.78 -0.73
C ALA A 96 4.17 0.43 -0.53
N TYR A 97 3.40 -0.62 -0.31
CA TYR A 97 3.95 -1.96 -0.14
C TYR A 97 4.62 -2.46 -1.43
N VAL A 98 3.95 -2.32 -2.57
CA VAL A 98 4.51 -2.76 -3.87
C VAL A 98 5.80 -2.03 -4.18
N LYS A 99 5.91 -0.77 -3.82
CA LYS A 99 7.15 -0.02 -4.02
C LYS A 99 8.33 -0.59 -3.25
N THR A 100 8.10 -1.35 -2.19
CA THR A 100 9.19 -2.00 -1.47
C THR A 100 9.83 -3.14 -2.26
N PHE A 101 9.19 -3.63 -3.31
CA PHE A 101 9.75 -4.67 -4.17
C PHE A 101 10.86 -4.16 -5.08
N LYS A 102 10.98 -2.86 -5.27
CA LYS A 102 12.06 -2.31 -6.08
C LYS A 102 13.40 -2.51 -5.40
N LYS A 103 14.35 -2.92 -6.19
CA LYS A 103 15.72 -3.15 -5.70
C LYS A 103 16.66 -2.10 -6.26
#